data_4c3e2cf5bac288aa427a9a3c69ccead6
#
_entry.id   4c3e2cf5bac288aa427a9a3c69ccead6
#
_cell.length_a   1.000
_cell.length_b   1.000
_cell.length_c   1.000
_cell.angle_alpha   90.00
_cell.angle_beta   90.00
_cell.angle_gamma   90.00
#
_symmetry.space_group_name_H-M   'P 1'
#
loop_
_entity.id
_entity.type
_entity.pdbx_description
1 polymer ?
#
loop_
_entity_poly.entity_id
_entity_poly.type
_entity_poly.pdbx_seq_one_letter_code
_entity_poly.pdbx_strand_id
1 'polypeptide(L)'
;MVDDQDKALKFYTEMLGFVKKTEVPLGEHKWLTVVSAEEPDGVELLLEPMGFTPAKVFQKALKEAGIPLTQFYVDNIQSEYERLEKLGVKFSMKPTKMGPTTLAVFDDTCGNNIQLVQV
;
A
#
# COMPACT_ATOMS: atom_id res chain seq x y z
N MET A 1 6.89 3.39 -4.76
CA MET A 1 8.27 3.17 -4.24
C MET A 1 8.21 2.96 -2.74
N VAL A 2 9.12 2.16 -2.22
CA VAL A 2 9.19 1.86 -0.78
C VAL A 2 10.61 2.05 -0.28
N ASP A 3 10.74 2.48 0.97
CA ASP A 3 12.03 2.75 1.58
C ASP A 3 12.83 1.48 1.91
N ASP A 4 12.14 0.37 2.11
CA ASP A 4 12.73 -0.94 2.45
C ASP A 4 11.86 -2.03 1.85
N GLN A 5 12.40 -2.76 0.86
CA GLN A 5 11.62 -3.78 0.14
C GLN A 5 11.21 -4.97 1.01
N ASP A 6 12.05 -5.40 1.95
CA ASP A 6 11.71 -6.51 2.84
C ASP A 6 10.62 -6.13 3.82
N LYS A 7 10.71 -4.93 4.38
CA LYS A 7 9.66 -4.37 5.25
C LYS A 7 8.35 -4.20 4.49
N ALA A 8 8.42 -3.70 3.25
CA ALA A 8 7.26 -3.52 2.40
C ALA A 8 6.59 -4.86 2.07
N LEU A 9 7.37 -5.86 1.70
CA LEU A 9 6.83 -7.19 1.40
C LEU A 9 6.07 -7.73 2.62
N LYS A 10 6.64 -7.59 3.79
CA LYS A 10 6.00 -8.05 5.03
C LYS A 10 4.67 -7.31 5.28
N PHE A 11 4.67 -5.98 5.11
CA PHE A 11 3.46 -5.18 5.32
C PHE A 11 2.36 -5.55 4.30
N TYR A 12 2.71 -5.56 3.01
CA TYR A 12 1.71 -5.80 1.96
C TYR A 12 1.18 -7.24 1.97
N THR A 13 1.98 -8.21 2.40
CA THR A 13 1.50 -9.60 2.51
C THR A 13 0.80 -9.88 3.83
N GLU A 14 1.42 -9.58 4.96
CA GLU A 14 0.87 -9.93 6.28
C GLU A 14 -0.29 -9.04 6.71
N MET A 15 -0.22 -7.73 6.40
CA MET A 15 -1.29 -6.80 6.79
C MET A 15 -2.39 -6.71 5.74
N LEU A 16 -2.02 -6.49 4.48
CA LEU A 16 -3.01 -6.24 3.41
C LEU A 16 -3.51 -7.51 2.72
N GLY A 17 -2.82 -8.63 2.89
CA GLY A 17 -3.26 -9.90 2.32
C GLY A 17 -2.84 -10.14 0.88
N PHE A 18 -1.93 -9.33 0.32
CA PHE A 18 -1.35 -9.62 -0.99
C PHE A 18 -0.47 -10.88 -0.93
N VAL A 19 -0.21 -11.46 -2.08
CA VAL A 19 0.63 -12.65 -2.22
C VAL A 19 1.86 -12.28 -3.05
N LYS A 20 3.05 -12.70 -2.61
CA LYS A 20 4.28 -12.49 -3.38
C LYS A 20 4.18 -13.25 -4.71
N LYS A 21 4.42 -12.56 -5.82
CA LYS A 21 4.41 -13.16 -7.17
C LYS A 21 5.83 -13.38 -7.68
N THR A 22 6.66 -12.36 -7.65
CA THR A 22 8.01 -12.42 -8.24
C THR A 22 9.01 -11.81 -7.27
N GLU A 23 10.17 -12.45 -7.14
CA GLU A 23 11.30 -11.92 -6.39
C GLU A 23 12.58 -12.33 -7.11
N VAL A 24 13.22 -11.38 -7.80
CA VAL A 24 14.45 -11.60 -8.56
C VAL A 24 15.53 -10.64 -8.07
N PRO A 25 16.68 -11.13 -7.60
CA PRO A 25 17.76 -10.25 -7.18
C PRO A 25 18.29 -9.39 -8.33
N LEU A 26 18.49 -8.09 -8.07
CA LEU A 26 19.07 -7.13 -9.00
C LEU A 26 20.09 -6.27 -8.24
N GLY A 27 21.31 -6.78 -8.04
CA GLY A 27 22.31 -6.09 -7.26
C GLY A 27 21.91 -5.91 -5.80
N GLU A 28 21.91 -4.67 -5.31
CA GLU A 28 21.51 -4.33 -3.94
C GLU A 28 20.02 -4.41 -3.72
N HIS A 29 19.25 -4.42 -4.79
CA HIS A 29 17.79 -4.41 -4.76
C HIS A 29 17.23 -5.65 -5.45
N LYS A 30 15.92 -5.74 -5.54
CA LYS A 30 15.26 -6.86 -6.21
C LYS A 30 14.05 -6.38 -6.99
N TRP A 31 13.74 -7.11 -8.06
CA TRP A 31 12.46 -7.00 -8.73
C TRP A 31 11.46 -7.76 -7.88
N LEU A 32 10.57 -7.06 -7.23
CA LEU A 32 9.67 -7.62 -6.23
C LEU A 32 8.24 -7.20 -6.52
N THR A 33 7.37 -8.18 -6.76
CA THR A 33 5.96 -7.91 -7.01
C THR A 33 5.05 -8.72 -6.09
N VAL A 34 3.88 -8.16 -5.84
CA VAL A 34 2.79 -8.83 -5.14
C VAL A 34 1.53 -8.74 -5.99
N VAL A 35 0.62 -9.69 -5.78
CA VAL A 35 -0.67 -9.75 -6.46
C VAL A 35 -1.80 -9.91 -5.46
N SER A 36 -3.02 -9.55 -5.86
CA SER A 36 -4.20 -9.87 -5.08
C SER A 36 -4.37 -11.39 -5.00
N ALA A 37 -4.69 -11.91 -3.82
CA ALA A 37 -4.98 -13.34 -3.65
C ALA A 37 -6.20 -13.78 -4.47
N GLU A 38 -7.11 -12.85 -4.78
CA GLU A 38 -8.30 -13.13 -5.59
C GLU A 38 -7.99 -13.16 -7.09
N GLU A 39 -6.91 -12.52 -7.52
CA GLU A 39 -6.50 -12.43 -8.92
C GLU A 39 -5.00 -12.66 -9.08
N PRO A 40 -4.50 -13.89 -8.78
CA PRO A 40 -3.06 -14.14 -8.79
C PRO A 40 -2.39 -14.01 -10.16
N ASP A 41 -3.16 -14.09 -11.23
CA ASP A 41 -2.68 -13.91 -12.61
C ASP A 41 -3.04 -12.54 -13.18
N GLY A 42 -3.56 -11.65 -12.35
CA GLY A 42 -3.97 -10.30 -12.73
C GLY A 42 -2.85 -9.27 -12.61
N VAL A 43 -3.24 -8.06 -12.25
CA VAL A 43 -2.31 -6.94 -12.10
C VAL A 43 -1.31 -7.19 -10.97
N GLU A 44 -0.04 -6.94 -11.24
CA GLU A 44 1.02 -7.02 -10.24
C GLU A 44 1.33 -5.63 -9.69
N LEU A 45 1.50 -5.54 -8.38
CA LEU A 45 1.98 -4.34 -7.72
C LEU A 45 3.49 -4.47 -7.51
N LEU A 46 4.26 -3.58 -8.14
CA LEU A 46 5.71 -3.55 -8.00
C LEU A 46 6.09 -2.79 -6.73
N LEU A 47 6.84 -3.43 -5.85
CA LEU A 47 7.41 -2.78 -4.66
C LEU A 47 8.81 -2.29 -5.04
N GLU A 48 8.89 -1.11 -5.61
CA GLU A 48 10.09 -0.54 -6.19
C GLU A 48 10.99 0.09 -5.13
N PRO A 49 12.32 -0.19 -5.16
CA PRO A 49 13.22 0.40 -4.18
C PRO A 49 13.42 1.89 -4.39
N MET A 50 13.78 2.59 -3.31
CA MET A 50 14.01 4.03 -3.33
C MET A 50 15.46 4.34 -3.73
N GLY A 51 15.76 4.22 -5.03
CA GLY A 51 17.11 4.45 -5.54
C GLY A 51 17.31 5.75 -6.30
N PHE A 52 16.26 6.55 -6.48
CA PHE A 52 16.30 7.75 -7.32
C PHE A 52 15.92 8.97 -6.48
N THR A 53 16.85 9.92 -6.32
CA THR A 53 16.67 11.07 -5.43
C THR A 53 15.38 11.87 -5.69
N PRO A 54 15.01 12.21 -6.96
CA PRO A 54 13.74 12.89 -7.21
C PRO A 54 12.52 12.11 -6.72
N ALA A 55 12.59 10.79 -6.70
CA ALA A 55 11.51 9.95 -6.18
C ALA A 55 11.34 10.12 -4.67
N LYS A 56 12.44 10.27 -3.94
CA LYS A 56 12.40 10.55 -2.49
C LYS A 56 11.72 11.88 -2.22
N VAL A 57 12.05 12.90 -2.99
CA VAL A 57 11.45 14.24 -2.86
C VAL A 57 9.94 14.17 -3.13
N PHE A 58 9.55 13.48 -4.20
CA PHE A 58 8.15 13.31 -4.60
C PHE A 58 7.36 12.56 -3.52
N GLN A 59 7.87 11.42 -3.06
CA GLN A 59 7.21 10.61 -2.03
C GLN A 59 7.01 11.40 -0.74
N LYS A 60 8.07 12.10 -0.30
CA LYS A 60 8.01 12.92 0.91
C LYS A 60 6.98 14.04 0.80
N ALA A 61 6.93 14.71 -0.35
CA ALA A 61 5.98 15.77 -0.61
C ALA A 61 4.53 15.28 -0.55
N LEU A 62 4.25 14.14 -1.17
CA LEU A 62 2.92 13.51 -1.10
C LEU A 62 2.55 13.15 0.33
N LYS A 63 3.48 12.51 1.04
CA LYS A 63 3.26 12.07 2.42
C LYS A 63 2.93 13.23 3.34
N GLU A 64 3.72 14.30 3.28
CA GLU A 64 3.53 15.51 4.09
C GLU A 64 2.23 16.24 3.75
N ALA A 65 1.81 16.19 2.49
CA ALA A 65 0.56 16.81 2.06
C ALA A 65 -0.67 15.94 2.36
N GLY A 66 -0.48 14.72 2.85
CA GLY A 66 -1.58 13.79 3.12
C GLY A 66 -2.19 13.20 1.87
N ILE A 67 -1.48 13.24 0.74
CA ILE A 67 -1.98 12.75 -0.53
C ILE A 67 -1.66 11.26 -0.69
N PRO A 68 -2.67 10.39 -0.92
CA PRO A 68 -2.41 8.97 -1.17
C PRO A 68 -1.65 8.74 -2.47
N LEU A 69 -0.69 7.82 -2.44
CA LEU A 69 0.04 7.43 -3.64
C LEU A 69 -0.82 6.61 -4.60
N THR A 70 -1.60 5.68 -4.04
CA THR A 70 -2.48 4.81 -4.79
C THR A 70 -3.67 4.40 -3.94
N GLN A 71 -4.60 3.66 -4.55
CA GLN A 71 -5.78 3.19 -3.85
C GLN A 71 -6.09 1.74 -4.19
N PHE A 72 -6.74 1.06 -3.26
CA PHE A 72 -7.23 -0.30 -3.45
C PHE A 72 -8.73 -0.34 -3.17
N TYR A 73 -9.47 -1.07 -3.98
CA TYR A 73 -10.90 -1.28 -3.77
C TYR A 73 -11.13 -2.41 -2.79
N VAL A 74 -12.11 -2.23 -1.92
CA VAL A 74 -12.55 -3.24 -0.96
C VAL A 74 -14.07 -3.34 -0.99
N ASP A 75 -14.59 -4.52 -0.66
CA ASP A 75 -16.04 -4.76 -0.65
C ASP A 75 -16.70 -4.17 0.59
N ASN A 76 -16.03 -4.25 1.75
CA ASN A 76 -16.52 -3.73 3.01
C ASN A 76 -15.42 -2.97 3.73
N ILE A 77 -15.41 -1.65 3.58
CA ILE A 77 -14.34 -0.80 4.11
C ILE A 77 -14.35 -0.77 5.64
N GLN A 78 -15.51 -0.86 6.27
CA GLN A 78 -15.58 -0.82 7.73
C GLN A 78 -14.92 -2.05 8.35
N SER A 79 -15.21 -3.24 7.82
CA SER A 79 -14.61 -4.47 8.35
C SER A 79 -13.11 -4.52 8.06
N GLU A 80 -12.67 -4.03 6.90
CA GLU A 80 -11.25 -3.96 6.55
C GLU A 80 -10.51 -2.96 7.45
N TYR A 81 -11.12 -1.80 7.70
CA TYR A 81 -10.57 -0.81 8.63
C TYR A 81 -10.38 -1.42 10.03
N GLU A 82 -11.39 -2.09 10.55
CA GLU A 82 -11.32 -2.70 11.89
C GLU A 82 -10.25 -3.80 11.94
N ARG A 83 -10.16 -4.62 10.90
CA ARG A 83 -9.15 -5.67 10.80
C ARG A 83 -7.73 -5.09 10.80
N LEU A 84 -7.50 -4.08 9.98
CA LEU A 84 -6.18 -3.44 9.86
C LEU A 84 -5.81 -2.69 11.13
N GLU A 85 -6.75 -2.01 11.76
CA GLU A 85 -6.51 -1.29 13.01
C GLU A 85 -6.10 -2.25 14.12
N LYS A 86 -6.71 -3.43 14.21
CA LYS A 86 -6.32 -4.47 15.16
C LYS A 86 -4.90 -4.98 14.92
N LEU A 87 -4.45 -4.99 13.67
CA LEU A 87 -3.09 -5.37 13.30
C LEU A 87 -2.06 -4.25 13.54
N GLY A 88 -2.50 -3.08 14.01
CA GLY A 88 -1.61 -1.96 14.32
C GLY A 88 -1.41 -0.99 13.19
N VAL A 89 -2.14 -1.12 12.08
CA VAL A 89 -2.05 -0.18 10.96
C VAL A 89 -2.60 1.18 11.38
N LYS A 90 -1.87 2.25 11.03
CA LYS A 90 -2.22 3.63 11.41
C LYS A 90 -3.02 4.29 10.30
N PHE A 91 -4.23 4.72 10.61
CA PHE A 91 -5.09 5.45 9.69
C PHE A 91 -5.02 6.95 9.96
N SER A 92 -4.77 7.73 8.92
CA SER A 92 -4.87 9.20 8.97
C SER A 92 -6.30 9.66 8.69
N MET A 93 -7.08 8.83 8.01
CA MET A 93 -8.51 9.09 7.78
C MET A 93 -9.29 7.80 7.98
N LYS A 94 -10.22 7.80 8.92
CA LYS A 94 -11.15 6.69 9.16
C LYS A 94 -12.17 6.62 8.02
N PRO A 95 -12.88 5.48 7.84
CA PRO A 95 -13.89 5.39 6.81
C PRO A 95 -14.84 6.58 6.84
N THR A 96 -14.87 7.33 5.75
CA THR A 96 -15.63 8.58 5.61
C THR A 96 -16.39 8.54 4.30
N LYS A 97 -17.70 8.76 4.38
CA LYS A 97 -18.54 8.77 3.20
C LYS A 97 -18.36 10.07 2.43
N MET A 98 -18.06 9.95 1.14
CA MET A 98 -17.91 11.08 0.22
C MET A 98 -18.75 10.82 -1.03
N GLY A 99 -20.01 11.31 -1.03
CA GLY A 99 -20.95 11.02 -2.09
C GLY A 99 -21.27 9.52 -2.15
N PRO A 100 -21.16 8.89 -3.33
CA PRO A 100 -21.45 7.46 -3.49
C PRO A 100 -20.34 6.54 -3.01
N THR A 101 -19.17 7.09 -2.61
CA THR A 101 -17.99 6.32 -2.20
C THR A 101 -17.69 6.52 -0.73
N THR A 102 -17.08 5.52 -0.10
CA THR A 102 -16.50 5.63 1.24
C THR A 102 -15.01 5.43 1.13
N LEU A 103 -14.23 6.31 1.76
CA LEU A 103 -12.78 6.35 1.68
C LEU A 103 -12.16 6.22 3.06
N ALA A 104 -10.97 5.62 3.11
CA ALA A 104 -10.11 5.61 4.29
C ALA A 104 -8.66 5.71 3.83
N VAL A 105 -7.77 6.24 4.66
CA VAL A 105 -6.36 6.41 4.32
C VAL A 105 -5.50 5.88 5.46
N PHE A 106 -4.51 5.07 5.13
CA PHE A 106 -3.57 4.52 6.10
C PHE A 106 -2.12 4.68 5.64
N ASP A 107 -1.20 4.51 6.59
CA ASP A 107 0.24 4.55 6.38
C ASP A 107 0.74 3.13 6.09
N ASP A 108 1.48 2.95 4.98
CA ASP A 108 2.06 1.64 4.63
C ASP A 108 3.37 1.34 5.35
N THR A 109 3.83 2.23 6.23
CA THR A 109 5.11 2.17 6.95
C THR A 109 6.35 2.29 6.06
N CYS A 110 6.16 2.44 4.77
CA CYS A 110 7.25 2.49 3.78
C CYS A 110 7.34 3.84 3.06
N GLY A 111 6.72 4.87 3.62
CA GLY A 111 6.75 6.23 3.11
C GLY A 111 5.53 6.65 2.31
N ASN A 112 4.50 5.82 2.22
CA ASN A 112 3.31 6.10 1.43
C ASN A 112 2.04 6.18 2.27
N ASN A 113 1.12 7.04 1.86
CA ASN A 113 -0.28 6.95 2.28
C ASN A 113 -1.01 6.15 1.21
N ILE A 114 -1.85 5.23 1.65
CA ILE A 114 -2.65 4.36 0.78
C ILE A 114 -4.13 4.59 1.07
N GLN A 115 -4.93 4.72 0.02
CA GLN A 115 -6.36 4.92 0.15
C GLN A 115 -7.11 3.59 -0.06
N LEU A 116 -8.07 3.32 0.81
CA LEU A 116 -9.06 2.27 0.58
C LEU A 116 -10.33 2.91 0.05
N VAL A 117 -10.99 2.24 -0.89
CA VAL A 117 -12.21 2.74 -1.53
C VAL A 117 -13.27 1.65 -1.56
N GLN A 118 -14.46 2.00 -1.09
CA GLN A 118 -15.67 1.18 -1.28
C GLN A 118 -16.66 2.00 -2.11
N VAL A 119 -17.09 1.44 -3.20
CA VAL A 119 -18.11 2.02 -4.05
C VAL A 119 -19.48 1.42 -3.80
#